data_36300b61f57ae4c18c56a8d950f5baf2
#
_entry.id   36300b61f57ae4c18c56a8d950f5baf2
#
_cell.length_a   1.000
_cell.length_b   1.000
_cell.length_c   1.000
_cell.angle_alpha   90.00
_cell.angle_beta   90.00
_cell.angle_gamma   90.00
#
_symmetry.space_group_name_H-M   'P 1'
#
loop_
_entity.id
_entity.type
_entity.pdbx_description
1 polymer ?
#
loop_
_entity_poly.entity_id
_entity_poly.type
_entity_poly.pdbx_seq_one_letter_code
_entity_poly.pdbx_strand_id
1 'polypeptide(L)'
;MTKHEIKDFLHEKQGYLKVGPERLSERLNCSVETCRAALEEVRLEMKGSDFDVDNTSENMINEFQSFLDNNGIAPTDVASVKFWQTMSGEQRFSVVTKNEGRNVSELKKEIEDFAAIYSPKVEKIPRPHPPKDPICYEISLPDIHYGKLHNMTLEEVEKEFMNVIQDLVEKAGGLYIDRFLLPIGNDGMNSEGMRRTTTKGTPQEESAGWKDTFRGYWTLMVRAIDFLKETAPVDVVVISGNHDYERMFYAGDVISGWYKNDDNVTVDNSAEPRKYYEYGVNMIMFTHGDNEKAPEMPLIMATEQ
;
A
#
# COMPACT_ATOMS: atom_id res chain seq x y z
N MET A 1 -7.10 -18.68 45.89
CA MET A 1 -5.84 -19.47 45.86
C MET A 1 -4.88 -18.88 46.89
N THR A 2 -4.18 -19.71 47.60
CA THR A 2 -3.09 -19.31 48.50
C THR A 2 -1.83 -19.03 47.71
N LYS A 3 -0.87 -18.32 48.32
CA LYS A 3 0.41 -18.02 47.67
C LYS A 3 1.15 -19.30 47.20
N HIS A 4 1.04 -20.39 47.95
CA HIS A 4 1.66 -21.67 47.60
C HIS A 4 1.04 -22.31 46.36
N GLU A 5 -0.27 -22.34 46.29
CA GLU A 5 -0.99 -22.86 45.10
C GLU A 5 -0.72 -22.05 43.85
N ILE A 6 -0.48 -20.73 43.99
CA ILE A 6 -0.10 -19.87 42.87
C ILE A 6 1.33 -20.17 42.42
N LYS A 7 2.24 -20.44 43.33
CA LYS A 7 3.62 -20.85 43.04
C LYS A 7 3.65 -22.15 42.23
N ASP A 8 2.92 -23.17 42.70
CA ASP A 8 2.82 -24.47 42.01
C ASP A 8 2.25 -24.30 40.59
N PHE A 9 1.22 -23.48 40.44
CA PHE A 9 0.66 -23.14 39.12
C PHE A 9 1.70 -22.44 38.21
N LEU A 10 2.52 -21.51 38.74
CA LEU A 10 3.53 -20.83 38.00
C LEU A 10 4.70 -21.71 37.59
N HIS A 11 5.07 -22.67 38.42
CA HIS A 11 6.06 -23.70 38.10
C HIS A 11 5.60 -24.62 36.98
N GLU A 12 4.32 -25.02 37.01
CA GLU A 12 3.73 -25.87 35.98
C GLU A 12 3.51 -25.12 34.66
N LYS A 13 3.14 -23.82 34.74
CA LYS A 13 2.79 -22.99 33.59
C LYS A 13 3.67 -21.75 33.47
N GLN A 14 4.94 -21.95 33.19
CA GLN A 14 5.98 -20.89 33.15
C GLN A 14 5.68 -19.71 32.22
N GLY A 15 4.84 -19.88 31.20
CA GLY A 15 4.40 -18.78 30.33
C GLY A 15 3.70 -17.64 31.09
N TYR A 16 3.13 -17.94 32.26
CA TYR A 16 2.48 -16.93 33.12
C TYR A 16 3.46 -16.07 33.94
N LEU A 17 4.73 -16.42 34.00
CA LEU A 17 5.76 -15.60 34.65
C LEU A 17 5.95 -14.23 33.94
N LYS A 18 5.52 -14.08 32.70
CA LYS A 18 5.54 -12.84 31.93
C LYS A 18 4.26 -11.99 32.10
N VAL A 19 3.26 -12.51 32.77
CA VAL A 19 1.98 -11.82 33.02
C VAL A 19 2.11 -10.91 34.22
N GLY A 20 1.52 -9.72 34.18
CA GLY A 20 1.49 -8.81 35.33
C GLY A 20 0.59 -9.34 36.45
N PRO A 21 0.87 -8.94 37.73
CA PRO A 21 0.14 -9.45 38.91
C PRO A 21 -1.35 -9.11 38.86
N GLU A 22 -1.76 -8.02 38.25
CA GLU A 22 -3.15 -7.60 38.11
C GLU A 22 -3.94 -8.60 37.24
N ARG A 23 -3.42 -8.94 36.04
CA ARG A 23 -4.03 -9.92 35.14
C ARG A 23 -4.01 -11.35 35.70
N LEU A 24 -2.98 -11.68 36.47
CA LEU A 24 -2.88 -13.00 37.13
C LEU A 24 -3.92 -13.09 38.23
N SER A 25 -4.16 -12.04 39.00
CA SER A 25 -5.15 -11.99 40.08
C SER A 25 -6.57 -12.15 39.56
N GLU A 26 -6.92 -11.54 38.45
CA GLU A 26 -8.24 -11.71 37.79
C GLU A 26 -8.45 -13.13 37.34
N ARG A 27 -7.42 -13.77 36.76
CA ARG A 27 -7.53 -15.13 36.21
C ARG A 27 -7.58 -16.23 37.31
N LEU A 28 -6.87 -16.03 38.40
CA LEU A 28 -6.77 -17.00 39.49
C LEU A 28 -7.72 -16.68 40.64
N ASN A 29 -8.50 -15.62 40.53
CA ASN A 29 -9.44 -15.15 41.58
C ASN A 29 -8.77 -15.03 42.96
N CYS A 30 -7.67 -14.29 43.04
CA CYS A 30 -6.88 -14.07 44.24
C CYS A 30 -6.45 -12.61 44.36
N SER A 31 -5.87 -12.18 45.48
CA SER A 31 -5.44 -10.82 45.65
C SER A 31 -4.20 -10.50 44.79
N VAL A 32 -4.13 -9.26 44.28
CA VAL A 32 -3.00 -8.76 43.46
C VAL A 32 -1.68 -8.87 44.24
N GLU A 33 -1.71 -8.60 45.56
CA GLU A 33 -0.54 -8.70 46.45
C GLU A 33 -0.03 -10.13 46.55
N THR A 34 -0.94 -11.09 46.68
CA THR A 34 -0.58 -12.53 46.74
C THR A 34 0.03 -13.01 45.43
N CYS A 35 -0.51 -12.56 44.28
CA CYS A 35 0.04 -12.85 42.96
C CYS A 35 1.41 -12.23 42.77
N ARG A 36 1.60 -10.98 43.20
CA ARG A 36 2.90 -10.27 43.12
C ARG A 36 3.97 -10.98 43.92
N ALA A 37 3.68 -11.32 45.17
CA ALA A 37 4.61 -12.02 46.05
C ALA A 37 4.98 -13.43 45.52
N ALA A 38 4.03 -14.16 44.91
CA ALA A 38 4.29 -15.47 44.32
C ALA A 38 5.14 -15.34 43.04
N LEU A 39 4.86 -14.35 42.17
CA LEU A 39 5.65 -14.08 40.96
C LEU A 39 7.10 -13.69 41.27
N GLU A 40 7.31 -12.84 42.26
CA GLU A 40 8.65 -12.43 42.67
C GLU A 40 9.46 -13.63 43.21
N GLU A 41 8.84 -14.45 44.03
CA GLU A 41 9.50 -15.60 44.63
C GLU A 41 9.87 -16.66 43.59
N VAL A 42 8.95 -17.02 42.68
CA VAL A 42 9.23 -17.99 41.60
C VAL A 42 10.28 -17.43 40.63
N ARG A 43 10.25 -16.14 40.35
CA ARG A 43 11.29 -15.51 39.51
C ARG A 43 12.67 -15.50 40.19
N LEU A 44 12.74 -15.36 41.50
CA LEU A 44 13.96 -15.47 42.29
C LEU A 44 14.47 -16.89 42.36
N GLU A 45 13.58 -17.89 42.60
CA GLU A 45 13.92 -19.30 42.59
C GLU A 45 14.46 -19.78 41.24
N MET A 46 13.88 -19.28 40.14
CA MET A 46 14.38 -19.56 38.77
C MET A 46 15.69 -18.86 38.41
N LYS A 47 16.01 -17.76 39.08
CA LYS A 47 17.33 -17.08 38.93
C LYS A 47 18.43 -17.77 39.77
N GLY A 48 18.06 -18.56 40.78
CA GLY A 48 18.99 -19.25 41.68
C GLY A 48 19.32 -20.70 41.33
N SER A 49 18.70 -21.26 40.28
CA SER A 49 19.11 -22.56 39.75
C SER A 49 20.31 -22.35 38.86
N ASP A 50 21.48 -22.84 39.31
CA ASP A 50 22.76 -22.82 38.63
C ASP A 50 22.64 -23.04 37.12
N PHE A 51 22.61 -21.97 36.36
CA PHE A 51 23.16 -22.00 35.00
C PHE A 51 24.68 -21.98 35.17
N ASP A 52 25.34 -22.99 34.64
CA ASP A 52 26.77 -23.05 34.50
C ASP A 52 27.24 -21.87 33.60
N VAL A 53 27.47 -20.71 34.24
CA VAL A 53 27.61 -19.41 33.58
C VAL A 53 28.89 -19.36 32.74
N ASP A 54 29.94 -20.15 33.06
CA ASP A 54 31.23 -20.05 32.42
C ASP A 54 31.29 -20.71 31.05
N ASN A 55 30.65 -21.88 30.85
CA ASN A 55 30.73 -22.59 29.58
C ASN A 55 29.70 -22.08 28.54
N THR A 56 28.58 -21.55 28.99
CA THR A 56 27.51 -21.01 28.14
C THR A 56 27.89 -19.66 27.55
N SER A 57 28.62 -18.85 28.32
CA SER A 57 29.07 -17.52 27.90
C SER A 57 30.13 -17.59 26.81
N GLU A 58 31.11 -18.47 26.93
CA GLU A 58 32.16 -18.64 25.92
C GLU A 58 31.62 -19.19 24.59
N ASN A 59 30.73 -20.17 24.66
CA ASN A 59 30.09 -20.71 23.45
C ASN A 59 29.23 -19.64 22.74
N MET A 60 28.47 -18.84 23.49
CA MET A 60 27.67 -17.75 22.94
C MET A 60 28.50 -16.66 22.28
N ILE A 61 29.65 -16.33 22.89
CA ILE A 61 30.58 -15.34 22.34
C ILE A 61 31.19 -15.87 21.02
N ASN A 62 31.58 -17.14 20.98
CA ASN A 62 32.16 -17.77 19.80
C ASN A 62 31.17 -17.88 18.65
N GLU A 63 29.90 -18.26 18.94
CA GLU A 63 28.82 -18.30 17.96
C GLU A 63 28.48 -16.90 17.42
N PHE A 64 28.46 -15.90 18.29
CA PHE A 64 28.24 -14.52 17.87
C PHE A 64 29.39 -14.01 17.00
N GLN A 65 30.65 -14.28 17.35
CA GLN A 65 31.79 -13.91 16.53
C GLN A 65 31.73 -14.58 15.16
N SER A 66 31.42 -15.89 15.13
CA SER A 66 31.24 -16.63 13.87
C SER A 66 30.11 -16.05 13.02
N PHE A 67 29.03 -15.60 13.66
CA PHE A 67 27.92 -14.91 12.97
C PHE A 67 28.39 -13.60 12.34
N LEU A 68 29.15 -12.78 13.06
CA LEU A 68 29.70 -11.52 12.53
C LEU A 68 30.64 -11.77 11.34
N ASP A 69 31.55 -12.72 11.48
CA ASP A 69 32.54 -13.08 10.45
C ASP A 69 31.86 -13.60 9.17
N ASN A 70 30.86 -14.48 9.31
CA ASN A 70 30.10 -15.04 8.19
C ASN A 70 29.27 -13.99 7.45
N ASN A 71 28.90 -12.88 8.11
CA ASN A 71 28.14 -11.79 7.50
C ASN A 71 28.99 -10.57 7.16
N GLY A 72 30.32 -10.64 7.33
CA GLY A 72 31.26 -9.55 7.01
C GLY A 72 31.06 -8.30 7.87
N ILE A 73 30.57 -8.45 9.11
CA ILE A 73 30.29 -7.35 10.03
C ILE A 73 31.46 -7.20 10.99
N ALA A 74 32.15 -6.06 10.98
CA ALA A 74 33.17 -5.79 11.98
C ALA A 74 32.51 -5.56 13.36
N PRO A 75 33.08 -6.10 14.45
CA PRO A 75 32.55 -5.91 15.81
C PRO A 75 32.37 -4.43 16.20
N THR A 76 33.22 -3.56 15.66
CA THR A 76 33.15 -2.09 15.84
C THR A 76 31.92 -1.45 15.23
N ASP A 77 31.30 -2.10 14.22
CA ASP A 77 30.16 -1.61 13.47
C ASP A 77 28.84 -2.02 14.10
N VAL A 78 28.86 -2.81 15.17
CA VAL A 78 27.68 -3.24 15.89
C VAL A 78 27.15 -2.12 16.78
N ALA A 79 25.89 -1.71 16.56
CA ALA A 79 25.20 -0.74 17.39
C ALA A 79 24.38 -1.40 18.51
N SER A 80 23.71 -2.50 18.20
CA SER A 80 22.98 -3.30 19.19
C SER A 80 22.81 -4.75 18.71
N VAL A 81 22.67 -5.66 19.67
CA VAL A 81 22.44 -7.08 19.43
C VAL A 81 21.20 -7.51 20.19
N LYS A 82 20.32 -8.24 19.53
CA LYS A 82 19.27 -9.01 20.18
C LYS A 82 19.61 -10.49 20.06
N PHE A 83 19.52 -11.16 21.18
CA PHE A 83 19.76 -12.59 21.29
C PHE A 83 18.51 -13.31 21.77
N TRP A 84 18.23 -14.46 21.21
CA TRP A 84 17.20 -15.36 21.69
C TRP A 84 17.50 -16.82 21.35
N GLN A 85 16.99 -17.73 22.15
CA GLN A 85 17.12 -19.15 21.93
C GLN A 85 15.77 -19.73 21.51
N THR A 86 15.78 -20.60 20.49
CA THR A 86 14.57 -21.30 20.05
C THR A 86 14.19 -22.40 21.05
N MET A 87 12.96 -22.90 20.96
CA MET A 87 12.52 -24.04 21.78
C MET A 87 13.34 -25.33 21.52
N SER A 88 14.01 -25.41 20.37
CA SER A 88 14.92 -26.51 20.02
C SER A 88 16.35 -26.31 20.55
N GLY A 89 16.63 -25.23 21.27
CA GLY A 89 17.95 -24.92 21.80
C GLY A 89 18.88 -24.17 20.85
N GLU A 90 18.45 -23.90 19.61
CA GLU A 90 19.22 -23.16 18.61
C GLU A 90 19.32 -21.67 19.00
N GLN A 91 20.53 -21.12 18.97
CA GLN A 91 20.77 -19.72 19.27
C GLN A 91 20.62 -18.88 18.02
N ARG A 92 19.95 -17.71 18.14
CA ARG A 92 19.75 -16.78 17.05
C ARG A 92 20.09 -15.36 17.46
N PHE A 93 20.67 -14.63 16.51
CA PHE A 93 21.09 -13.25 16.68
C PHE A 93 20.37 -12.33 15.70
N SER A 94 20.07 -11.12 16.14
CA SER A 94 19.74 -9.99 15.27
C SER A 94 20.65 -8.84 15.63
N VAL A 95 21.43 -8.40 14.64
CA VAL A 95 22.43 -7.35 14.80
C VAL A 95 21.95 -6.10 14.09
N VAL A 96 22.01 -4.98 14.77
CA VAL A 96 21.87 -3.65 14.18
C VAL A 96 23.28 -3.07 14.09
N THR A 97 23.75 -2.81 12.88
CA THR A 97 25.02 -2.15 12.65
C THR A 97 24.92 -0.65 12.89
N LYS A 98 25.99 -0.03 13.34
CA LYS A 98 26.13 1.42 13.33
C LYS A 98 26.06 1.82 11.85
N ASN A 99 25.03 2.53 11.46
CA ASN A 99 25.11 3.27 10.22
C ASN A 99 26.25 4.27 10.39
N GLU A 100 27.37 4.05 9.74
CA GLU A 100 28.21 5.15 9.33
C GLU A 100 27.26 6.00 8.49
N GLY A 101 26.91 7.18 9.04
CA GLY A 101 25.78 7.94 8.55
C GLY A 101 25.86 8.13 7.04
N ARG A 102 25.14 7.29 6.28
CA ARG A 102 24.76 7.68 4.94
C ARG A 102 24.02 8.98 5.12
N ASN A 103 24.65 10.05 4.67
CA ASN A 103 24.07 11.36 4.72
C ASN A 103 22.70 11.28 4.06
N VAL A 104 21.64 11.68 4.78
CA VAL A 104 20.26 11.64 4.26
C VAL A 104 20.18 12.33 2.90
N SER A 105 21.02 13.34 2.66
CA SER A 105 21.15 14.01 1.35
C SER A 105 21.79 13.13 0.28
N GLU A 106 22.72 12.23 0.61
CA GLU A 106 23.29 11.26 -0.36
C GLU A 106 22.28 10.18 -0.72
N LEU A 107 21.56 9.64 0.29
CA LEU A 107 20.50 8.66 0.04
C LEU A 107 19.36 9.28 -0.80
N LYS A 108 18.99 10.52 -0.51
CA LYS A 108 17.99 11.25 -1.29
C LYS A 108 18.46 11.42 -2.74
N LYS A 109 19.72 11.79 -2.95
CA LYS A 109 20.32 11.92 -4.28
C LYS A 109 20.36 10.57 -5.01
N GLU A 110 20.77 9.48 -4.35
CA GLU A 110 20.73 8.14 -4.95
C GLU A 110 19.32 7.73 -5.38
N ILE A 111 18.30 8.06 -4.58
CA ILE A 111 16.90 7.80 -4.92
C ILE A 111 16.44 8.68 -6.10
N GLU A 112 16.83 9.95 -6.12
CA GLU A 112 16.51 10.87 -7.21
C GLU A 112 17.20 10.45 -8.52
N ASP A 113 18.47 10.06 -8.47
CA ASP A 113 19.23 9.55 -9.62
C ASP A 113 18.61 8.23 -10.15
N PHE A 114 18.23 7.33 -9.26
CA PHE A 114 17.53 6.09 -9.60
C PHE A 114 16.17 6.34 -10.25
N ALA A 115 15.38 7.25 -9.66
CA ALA A 115 14.07 7.63 -10.19
C ALA A 115 14.20 8.28 -11.58
N ALA A 116 15.24 9.08 -11.80
CA ALA A 116 15.50 9.71 -13.10
C ALA A 116 15.81 8.70 -14.21
N ILE A 117 16.42 7.56 -13.88
CA ILE A 117 16.71 6.49 -14.83
C ILE A 117 15.42 5.72 -15.21
N TYR A 118 14.52 5.49 -14.24
CA TYR A 118 13.30 4.70 -14.45
C TYR A 118 12.08 5.54 -14.86
N SER A 119 12.13 6.86 -14.66
CA SER A 119 11.10 7.80 -15.10
C SER A 119 11.78 8.99 -15.76
N PRO A 120 12.27 8.82 -17.00
CA PRO A 120 12.93 9.91 -17.72
C PRO A 120 11.96 11.06 -17.93
N LYS A 121 12.50 12.29 -17.94
CA LYS A 121 11.71 13.45 -18.28
C LYS A 121 11.25 13.35 -19.73
N VAL A 122 9.94 13.37 -19.94
CA VAL A 122 9.32 13.46 -21.26
C VAL A 122 8.89 14.91 -21.51
N GLU A 123 9.53 15.55 -22.45
CA GLU A 123 9.19 16.94 -22.80
C GLU A 123 7.85 17.02 -23.51
N LYS A 124 7.25 18.21 -23.43
CA LYS A 124 5.97 18.48 -24.09
C LYS A 124 6.08 18.25 -25.58
N ILE A 125 5.18 17.45 -26.12
CA ILE A 125 5.11 17.16 -27.56
C ILE A 125 4.71 18.46 -28.31
N PRO A 126 5.51 18.95 -29.27
CA PRO A 126 5.16 20.12 -30.04
C PRO A 126 3.87 19.90 -30.84
N ARG A 127 2.96 20.85 -30.73
CA ARG A 127 1.66 20.78 -31.41
C ARG A 127 1.41 22.08 -32.22
N PRO A 128 0.61 22.01 -33.29
CA PRO A 128 0.15 23.20 -33.98
C PRO A 128 -0.57 24.17 -33.03
N HIS A 129 -0.59 25.45 -33.36
CA HIS A 129 -1.39 26.38 -32.58
C HIS A 129 -2.86 25.97 -32.60
N PRO A 130 -3.55 26.00 -31.43
CA PRO A 130 -4.95 25.61 -31.35
C PRO A 130 -5.81 26.56 -32.21
N PRO A 131 -6.89 26.06 -32.79
CA PRO A 131 -7.88 26.90 -33.44
C PRO A 131 -8.57 27.81 -32.40
N LYS A 132 -9.45 28.70 -32.87
CA LYS A 132 -10.16 29.64 -32.01
C LYS A 132 -10.98 28.91 -30.89
N ASP A 133 -11.50 27.73 -31.19
CA ASP A 133 -12.36 26.95 -30.30
C ASP A 133 -11.75 25.54 -30.09
N PRO A 134 -10.75 25.40 -29.23
CA PRO A 134 -10.14 24.09 -28.89
C PRO A 134 -11.12 23.23 -28.10
N ILE A 135 -11.00 21.92 -28.19
CA ILE A 135 -11.89 20.95 -27.57
C ILE A 135 -11.15 20.15 -26.48
N CYS A 136 -11.74 20.07 -25.29
CA CYS A 136 -11.44 19.02 -24.35
C CYS A 136 -12.32 17.81 -24.68
N TYR A 137 -11.69 16.67 -24.96
CA TYR A 137 -12.41 15.45 -25.32
C TYR A 137 -12.39 14.47 -24.15
N GLU A 138 -13.55 14.29 -23.50
CA GLU A 138 -13.69 13.36 -22.40
C GLU A 138 -13.92 11.94 -22.92
N ILE A 139 -13.14 10.99 -22.38
CA ILE A 139 -13.32 9.54 -22.58
C ILE A 139 -13.62 8.93 -21.21
N SER A 140 -14.89 8.73 -20.92
CA SER A 140 -15.35 8.17 -19.65
C SER A 140 -15.85 6.74 -19.84
N LEU A 141 -15.14 5.78 -19.26
CA LEU A 141 -15.43 4.35 -19.30
C LEU A 141 -15.48 3.81 -17.85
N PRO A 142 -16.53 4.13 -17.09
CA PRO A 142 -16.70 3.66 -15.72
C PRO A 142 -17.13 2.19 -15.65
N ASP A 143 -17.20 1.62 -14.46
CA ASP A 143 -17.75 0.28 -14.16
C ASP A 143 -17.09 -0.87 -14.96
N ILE A 144 -15.78 -0.77 -15.18
CA ILE A 144 -15.04 -1.83 -15.90
C ILE A 144 -15.09 -3.14 -15.11
N HIS A 145 -15.07 -3.04 -13.77
CA HIS A 145 -14.99 -4.19 -12.86
C HIS A 145 -13.90 -5.19 -13.28
N TYR A 146 -12.71 -4.67 -13.61
CA TYR A 146 -11.59 -5.47 -14.06
C TYR A 146 -11.27 -6.59 -13.08
N GLY A 147 -11.24 -7.82 -13.56
CA GLY A 147 -11.08 -9.02 -12.75
C GLY A 147 -12.37 -9.71 -12.37
N LYS A 148 -13.55 -9.16 -12.70
CA LYS A 148 -14.83 -9.82 -12.48
C LYS A 148 -14.91 -11.17 -13.22
N LEU A 149 -15.47 -12.18 -12.55
CA LEU A 149 -15.72 -13.48 -13.20
C LEU A 149 -16.85 -13.33 -14.22
N HIS A 150 -16.52 -13.48 -15.48
CA HIS A 150 -17.45 -13.50 -16.61
C HIS A 150 -16.89 -14.36 -17.75
N ASN A 151 -17.55 -14.37 -18.91
CA ASN A 151 -17.18 -15.23 -20.04
C ASN A 151 -15.95 -14.75 -20.83
N MET A 152 -15.34 -13.62 -20.44
CA MET A 152 -14.13 -13.07 -21.07
C MET A 152 -12.93 -13.27 -20.17
N THR A 153 -11.79 -13.54 -20.76
CA THR A 153 -10.49 -13.49 -20.07
C THR A 153 -10.07 -12.05 -19.81
N LEU A 154 -9.10 -11.83 -18.90
CA LEU A 154 -8.56 -10.47 -18.66
C LEU A 154 -7.97 -9.87 -19.95
N GLU A 155 -7.31 -10.67 -20.76
CA GLU A 155 -6.71 -10.23 -22.04
C GLU A 155 -7.81 -9.77 -23.04
N GLU A 156 -8.93 -10.46 -23.10
CA GLU A 156 -10.06 -10.05 -23.94
C GLU A 156 -10.69 -8.75 -23.43
N VAL A 157 -10.84 -8.57 -22.12
CA VAL A 157 -11.30 -7.30 -21.52
C VAL A 157 -10.36 -6.15 -21.85
N GLU A 158 -9.05 -6.35 -21.71
CA GLU A 158 -8.04 -5.35 -22.05
C GLU A 158 -8.11 -4.96 -23.54
N LYS A 159 -8.23 -5.97 -24.40
CA LYS A 159 -8.34 -5.74 -25.84
C LYS A 159 -9.59 -4.94 -26.18
N GLU A 160 -10.73 -5.32 -25.59
CA GLU A 160 -11.99 -4.62 -25.84
C GLU A 160 -11.95 -3.20 -25.33
N PHE A 161 -11.40 -2.96 -24.14
CA PHE A 161 -11.21 -1.63 -23.59
C PHE A 161 -10.37 -0.74 -24.52
N MET A 162 -9.26 -1.24 -25.02
CA MET A 162 -8.40 -0.51 -25.96
C MET A 162 -9.07 -0.27 -27.30
N ASN A 163 -9.85 -1.24 -27.81
CA ASN A 163 -10.63 -1.06 -29.03
C ASN A 163 -11.66 0.07 -28.89
N VAL A 164 -12.35 0.13 -27.74
CA VAL A 164 -13.32 1.20 -27.46
C VAL A 164 -12.64 2.57 -27.44
N ILE A 165 -11.48 2.69 -26.78
CA ILE A 165 -10.72 3.95 -26.78
C ILE A 165 -10.30 4.34 -28.20
N GLN A 166 -9.78 3.40 -28.97
CA GLN A 166 -9.38 3.65 -30.37
C GLN A 166 -10.58 4.10 -31.21
N ASP A 167 -11.71 3.42 -31.14
CA ASP A 167 -12.93 3.77 -31.86
C ASP A 167 -13.45 5.18 -31.48
N LEU A 168 -13.37 5.56 -30.20
CA LEU A 168 -13.75 6.89 -29.74
C LEU A 168 -12.82 7.97 -30.29
N VAL A 169 -11.51 7.73 -30.33
CA VAL A 169 -10.52 8.65 -30.91
C VAL A 169 -10.72 8.76 -32.44
N GLU A 170 -10.96 7.66 -33.12
CA GLU A 170 -11.24 7.66 -34.56
C GLU A 170 -12.52 8.45 -34.90
N LYS A 171 -13.58 8.31 -34.09
CA LYS A 171 -14.82 9.10 -34.24
C LYS A 171 -14.63 10.59 -34.01
N ALA A 172 -13.65 10.98 -33.22
CA ALA A 172 -13.26 12.38 -33.06
C ALA A 172 -12.40 12.91 -34.22
N GLY A 173 -12.13 12.08 -35.24
CA GLY A 173 -11.31 12.44 -36.40
C GLY A 173 -11.79 13.73 -37.08
N GLY A 174 -10.86 14.62 -37.33
CA GLY A 174 -11.14 15.95 -37.91
C GLY A 174 -11.41 17.07 -36.90
N LEU A 175 -11.56 16.75 -35.62
CA LEU A 175 -11.61 17.71 -34.53
C LEU A 175 -10.19 18.03 -34.02
N TYR A 176 -9.95 19.30 -33.65
CA TYR A 176 -8.73 19.64 -32.93
C TYR A 176 -8.92 19.40 -31.44
N ILE A 177 -8.43 18.26 -30.97
CA ILE A 177 -8.46 17.91 -29.54
C ILE A 177 -7.32 18.67 -28.88
N ASP A 178 -7.62 19.63 -28.02
CA ASP A 178 -6.64 20.35 -27.21
C ASP A 178 -6.03 19.44 -26.15
N ARG A 179 -6.90 18.68 -25.46
CA ARG A 179 -6.54 17.68 -24.47
C ARG A 179 -7.60 16.61 -24.31
N PHE A 180 -7.18 15.45 -23.89
CA PHE A 180 -8.09 14.42 -23.40
C PHE A 180 -8.33 14.59 -21.90
N LEU A 181 -9.56 14.38 -21.48
CA LEU A 181 -9.93 14.19 -20.08
C LEU A 181 -10.31 12.71 -19.89
N LEU A 182 -9.54 12.02 -19.06
CA LEU A 182 -9.69 10.59 -18.83
C LEU A 182 -9.99 10.33 -17.36
N PRO A 183 -11.27 10.31 -16.94
CA PRO A 183 -11.65 9.78 -15.64
C PRO A 183 -11.40 8.27 -15.62
N ILE A 184 -10.71 7.80 -14.58
CA ILE A 184 -10.38 6.38 -14.35
C ILE A 184 -10.86 5.94 -12.98
N GLY A 185 -11.09 4.64 -12.81
CA GLY A 185 -11.66 4.07 -11.60
C GLY A 185 -13.17 4.00 -11.68
N ASN A 186 -13.85 4.52 -10.66
CA ASN A 186 -15.31 4.44 -10.57
C ASN A 186 -15.79 2.98 -10.74
N ASP A 187 -15.38 2.11 -9.80
CA ASP A 187 -15.47 0.66 -9.91
C ASP A 187 -14.65 0.09 -11.09
N GLY A 188 -13.45 0.62 -11.28
CA GLY A 188 -12.49 0.14 -12.26
C GLY A 188 -12.02 -1.29 -12.00
N MET A 189 -11.81 -1.65 -10.73
CA MET A 189 -11.50 -3.01 -10.29
C MET A 189 -12.69 -3.64 -9.55
N ASN A 190 -12.83 -4.96 -9.66
CA ASN A 190 -14.02 -5.65 -9.16
C ASN A 190 -14.10 -5.83 -7.64
N SER A 191 -13.00 -5.71 -6.91
CA SER A 191 -12.98 -5.86 -5.45
C SER A 191 -11.85 -5.10 -4.78
N GLU A 192 -11.98 -4.87 -3.46
CA GLU A 192 -10.96 -4.21 -2.61
C GLU A 192 -9.67 -5.01 -2.42
N GLY A 193 -9.56 -6.23 -2.91
CA GLY A 193 -8.31 -6.97 -2.86
C GLY A 193 -8.42 -8.39 -2.31
N MET A 194 -7.54 -8.77 -1.37
CA MET A 194 -7.36 -10.15 -0.93
C MET A 194 -8.65 -10.84 -0.44
N ARG A 195 -9.57 -10.09 0.15
CA ARG A 195 -10.84 -10.63 0.67
C ARG A 195 -11.90 -10.81 -0.41
N ARG A 196 -11.68 -10.26 -1.61
CA ARG A 196 -12.63 -10.26 -2.72
C ARG A 196 -14.02 -9.76 -2.30
N THR A 197 -14.05 -8.61 -1.69
CA THR A 197 -15.29 -7.96 -1.25
C THR A 197 -15.33 -6.51 -1.72
N THR A 198 -16.51 -5.91 -1.70
CA THR A 198 -16.64 -4.45 -1.75
C THR A 198 -16.20 -3.83 -0.43
N THR A 199 -16.14 -2.50 -0.34
CA THR A 199 -15.89 -1.74 0.90
C THR A 199 -16.85 -2.11 2.02
N LYS A 200 -18.11 -2.43 1.70
CA LYS A 200 -19.16 -2.85 2.65
C LYS A 200 -19.13 -4.35 2.96
N GLY A 201 -18.15 -5.10 2.42
CA GLY A 201 -17.97 -6.53 2.71
C GLY A 201 -18.80 -7.47 1.83
N THR A 202 -19.46 -6.99 0.78
CA THR A 202 -20.18 -7.84 -0.17
C THR A 202 -19.20 -8.68 -0.99
N PRO A 203 -19.30 -10.04 -0.95
CA PRO A 203 -18.40 -10.91 -1.71
C PRO A 203 -18.48 -10.66 -3.22
N GLN A 204 -17.33 -10.73 -3.88
CA GLN A 204 -17.19 -10.56 -5.32
C GLN A 204 -16.49 -11.78 -5.92
N GLU A 205 -17.04 -12.27 -7.04
CA GLU A 205 -16.41 -13.35 -7.80
C GLU A 205 -15.38 -12.79 -8.78
N GLU A 206 -14.16 -13.30 -8.69
CA GLU A 206 -13.03 -12.85 -9.52
C GLU A 206 -12.44 -13.99 -10.35
N SER A 207 -12.08 -13.66 -11.60
CA SER A 207 -11.44 -14.56 -12.56
C SER A 207 -9.94 -14.74 -12.32
N ALA A 208 -9.31 -13.86 -11.53
CA ALA A 208 -7.86 -13.84 -11.31
C ALA A 208 -7.50 -13.52 -9.84
N GLY A 209 -6.21 -13.63 -9.51
CA GLY A 209 -5.68 -13.21 -8.23
C GLY A 209 -5.69 -11.68 -8.08
N TRP A 210 -5.92 -11.19 -6.86
CA TRP A 210 -6.00 -9.76 -6.60
C TRP A 210 -4.74 -8.96 -7.03
N LYS A 211 -3.55 -9.59 -6.99
CA LYS A 211 -2.30 -8.96 -7.44
C LYS A 211 -2.27 -8.81 -8.95
N ASP A 212 -2.74 -9.82 -9.67
CA ASP A 212 -2.78 -9.82 -11.12
C ASP A 212 -3.83 -8.84 -11.62
N THR A 213 -4.99 -8.80 -10.95
CA THR A 213 -6.04 -7.79 -11.21
C THR A 213 -5.52 -6.37 -10.99
N PHE A 214 -4.80 -6.12 -9.89
CA PHE A 214 -4.24 -4.80 -9.62
C PHE A 214 -3.20 -4.38 -10.68
N ARG A 215 -2.25 -5.27 -10.99
CA ARG A 215 -1.22 -4.99 -11.99
C ARG A 215 -1.81 -4.81 -13.39
N GLY A 216 -2.70 -5.69 -13.79
CA GLY A 216 -3.37 -5.63 -15.09
C GLY A 216 -4.13 -4.32 -15.26
N TYR A 217 -4.89 -3.90 -14.25
CA TYR A 217 -5.66 -2.66 -14.31
C TYR A 217 -4.79 -1.42 -14.51
N TRP A 218 -3.81 -1.15 -13.62
CA TRP A 218 -3.01 0.06 -13.78
C TRP A 218 -2.14 0.02 -15.05
N THR A 219 -1.67 -1.17 -15.48
CA THR A 219 -0.96 -1.33 -16.75
C THR A 219 -1.87 -1.01 -17.94
N LEU A 220 -3.14 -1.44 -17.90
CA LEU A 220 -4.14 -1.11 -18.92
C LEU A 220 -4.35 0.40 -19.00
N MET A 221 -4.47 1.08 -17.85
CA MET A 221 -4.61 2.55 -17.83
C MET A 221 -3.37 3.24 -18.40
N VAL A 222 -2.17 2.79 -18.08
CA VAL A 222 -0.93 3.31 -18.68
C VAL A 222 -0.95 3.16 -20.19
N ARG A 223 -1.34 2.00 -20.71
CA ARG A 223 -1.44 1.77 -22.18
C ARG A 223 -2.46 2.73 -22.84
N ALA A 224 -3.58 2.97 -22.17
CA ALA A 224 -4.60 3.89 -22.65
C ALA A 224 -4.07 5.34 -22.69
N ILE A 225 -3.43 5.78 -21.62
CA ILE A 225 -2.84 7.11 -21.52
C ILE A 225 -1.74 7.29 -22.57
N ASP A 226 -0.85 6.29 -22.74
CA ASP A 226 0.22 6.33 -23.74
C ASP A 226 -0.34 6.45 -25.17
N PHE A 227 -1.41 5.73 -25.47
CA PHE A 227 -2.10 5.86 -26.75
C PHE A 227 -2.72 7.24 -26.98
N LEU A 228 -3.42 7.77 -25.97
CA LEU A 228 -4.07 9.08 -26.08
C LEU A 228 -3.05 10.23 -26.20
N LYS A 229 -1.95 10.18 -25.43
CA LYS A 229 -0.95 11.26 -25.42
C LYS A 229 -0.20 11.41 -26.75
N GLU A 230 -0.21 10.39 -27.62
CA GLU A 230 0.32 10.55 -28.99
C GLU A 230 -0.45 11.61 -29.80
N THR A 231 -1.73 11.81 -29.48
CA THR A 231 -2.59 12.79 -30.17
C THR A 231 -2.66 14.12 -29.43
N ALA A 232 -2.88 14.10 -28.10
CA ALA A 232 -3.03 15.31 -27.29
C ALA A 232 -2.63 15.03 -25.83
N PRO A 233 -2.28 16.06 -25.03
CA PRO A 233 -2.08 15.93 -23.61
C PRO A 233 -3.29 15.26 -22.92
N VAL A 234 -3.02 14.53 -21.85
CA VAL A 234 -4.04 13.75 -21.12
C VAL A 234 -4.11 14.24 -19.68
N ASP A 235 -5.28 14.67 -19.26
CA ASP A 235 -5.60 14.94 -17.86
C ASP A 235 -6.38 13.76 -17.30
N VAL A 236 -5.80 13.07 -16.33
CA VAL A 236 -6.37 11.89 -15.67
C VAL A 236 -7.00 12.31 -14.36
N VAL A 237 -8.24 11.90 -14.13
CA VAL A 237 -8.96 12.11 -12.88
C VAL A 237 -9.25 10.75 -12.25
N VAL A 238 -8.72 10.51 -11.04
CA VAL A 238 -8.87 9.24 -10.34
C VAL A 238 -10.10 9.27 -9.45
N ILE A 239 -11.05 8.37 -9.67
CA ILE A 239 -12.31 8.30 -8.93
C ILE A 239 -12.41 6.92 -8.30
N SER A 240 -12.40 6.87 -6.97
CA SER A 240 -12.60 5.61 -6.24
C SER A 240 -14.06 5.22 -6.20
N GLY A 241 -14.35 3.93 -6.43
CA GLY A 241 -15.68 3.36 -6.30
C GLY A 241 -15.89 2.58 -5.01
N ASN A 242 -17.05 1.96 -4.83
CA ASN A 242 -17.31 1.12 -3.66
C ASN A 242 -16.73 -0.30 -3.80
N HIS A 243 -16.29 -0.69 -4.99
CA HIS A 243 -15.59 -1.95 -5.23
C HIS A 243 -14.07 -1.86 -5.06
N ASP A 244 -13.48 -0.68 -5.21
CA ASP A 244 -12.03 -0.50 -5.34
C ASP A 244 -11.49 0.74 -4.62
N TYR A 245 -12.14 1.17 -3.54
CA TYR A 245 -11.87 2.44 -2.88
C TYR A 245 -10.40 2.66 -2.53
N GLU A 246 -9.79 1.75 -1.76
CA GLU A 246 -8.36 1.83 -1.43
C GLU A 246 -7.47 1.49 -2.64
N ARG A 247 -7.82 0.44 -3.37
CA ARG A 247 -7.02 -0.02 -4.50
C ARG A 247 -6.93 1.01 -5.61
N MET A 248 -8.02 1.76 -5.85
CA MET A 248 -8.03 2.80 -6.86
C MET A 248 -7.12 3.96 -6.48
N PHE A 249 -7.10 4.35 -5.20
CA PHE A 249 -6.16 5.35 -4.70
C PHE A 249 -4.69 4.90 -4.91
N TYR A 250 -4.36 3.64 -4.59
CA TYR A 250 -3.01 3.10 -4.83
C TYR A 250 -2.68 3.01 -6.31
N ALA A 251 -3.63 2.64 -7.17
CA ALA A 251 -3.43 2.64 -8.62
C ALA A 251 -3.18 4.05 -9.15
N GLY A 252 -3.90 5.04 -8.63
CA GLY A 252 -3.70 6.46 -8.92
C GLY A 252 -2.31 6.94 -8.54
N ASP A 253 -1.77 6.54 -7.38
CA ASP A 253 -0.39 6.85 -6.98
C ASP A 253 0.65 6.19 -7.89
N VAL A 254 0.42 4.94 -8.32
CA VAL A 254 1.31 4.28 -9.28
C VAL A 254 1.32 5.03 -10.61
N ILE A 255 0.15 5.40 -11.14
CA ILE A 255 0.01 6.14 -12.41
C ILE A 255 0.62 7.54 -12.29
N SER A 256 0.35 8.25 -11.19
CA SER A 256 0.94 9.56 -10.91
C SER A 256 2.47 9.49 -10.84
N GLY A 257 3.01 8.46 -10.16
CA GLY A 257 4.45 8.20 -10.11
C GLY A 257 5.04 7.86 -11.48
N TRP A 258 4.30 7.11 -12.32
CA TRP A 258 4.71 6.73 -13.66
C TRP A 258 4.89 7.95 -14.58
N TYR A 259 3.95 8.90 -14.52
CA TYR A 259 3.95 10.11 -15.36
C TYR A 259 4.53 11.34 -14.66
N LYS A 260 5.13 11.20 -13.48
CA LYS A 260 5.67 12.33 -12.69
C LYS A 260 6.56 13.31 -13.50
N ASN A 261 7.28 12.79 -14.48
CA ASN A 261 8.24 13.54 -15.30
C ASN A 261 7.77 13.68 -16.77
N ASP A 262 6.51 13.42 -17.08
CA ASP A 262 5.93 13.57 -18.41
C ASP A 262 5.04 14.82 -18.46
N ASP A 263 5.51 15.87 -19.15
CA ASP A 263 4.81 17.15 -19.29
C ASP A 263 3.50 17.06 -20.14
N ASN A 264 3.20 15.88 -20.71
CA ASN A 264 1.98 15.64 -21.50
C ASN A 264 0.85 14.99 -20.69
N VAL A 265 1.11 14.57 -19.46
CA VAL A 265 0.13 13.87 -18.63
C VAL A 265 0.04 14.54 -17.25
N THR A 266 -1.18 14.87 -16.84
CA THR A 266 -1.46 15.28 -15.46
C THR A 266 -2.36 14.23 -14.79
N VAL A 267 -2.17 14.01 -13.50
CA VAL A 267 -2.96 13.02 -12.74
C VAL A 267 -3.47 13.67 -11.47
N ASP A 268 -4.78 13.81 -11.35
CA ASP A 268 -5.44 14.18 -10.11
C ASP A 268 -5.81 12.92 -9.33
N ASN A 269 -4.99 12.58 -8.33
CA ASN A 269 -5.23 11.54 -7.35
C ASN A 269 -5.34 12.15 -5.93
N SER A 270 -5.95 13.34 -5.82
CA SER A 270 -6.24 13.98 -4.54
C SER A 270 -7.15 13.10 -3.67
N ALA A 271 -7.14 13.33 -2.36
CA ALA A 271 -7.89 12.49 -1.40
C ALA A 271 -9.40 12.76 -1.37
N GLU A 272 -9.84 13.84 -1.99
CA GLU A 272 -11.24 14.24 -2.04
C GLU A 272 -12.08 13.21 -2.82
N PRO A 273 -13.24 12.80 -2.29
CA PRO A 273 -14.10 11.81 -2.95
C PRO A 273 -14.80 12.35 -4.21
N ARG A 274 -14.93 13.66 -4.30
CA ARG A 274 -15.45 14.37 -5.48
C ARG A 274 -14.32 15.15 -6.13
N LYS A 275 -14.22 15.05 -7.45
CA LYS A 275 -13.23 15.75 -8.25
C LYS A 275 -13.88 16.82 -9.10
N TYR A 276 -13.18 17.92 -9.27
CA TYR A 276 -13.63 19.03 -10.09
C TYR A 276 -12.59 19.31 -11.16
N TYR A 277 -13.04 19.41 -12.38
CA TYR A 277 -12.17 19.70 -13.53
C TYR A 277 -12.71 20.91 -14.28
N GLU A 278 -11.85 21.87 -14.49
CA GLU A 278 -12.19 23.09 -15.21
C GLU A 278 -11.57 23.11 -16.61
N TYR A 279 -12.39 23.41 -17.62
CA TYR A 279 -11.92 23.63 -18.98
C TYR A 279 -12.67 24.82 -19.60
N GLY A 280 -11.94 25.91 -19.86
CA GLY A 280 -12.52 27.15 -20.36
C GLY A 280 -13.53 27.75 -19.37
N VAL A 281 -14.79 27.78 -19.79
CA VAL A 281 -15.92 28.25 -18.93
C VAL A 281 -16.72 27.10 -18.34
N ASN A 282 -16.28 25.87 -18.54
CA ASN A 282 -16.99 24.68 -18.09
C ASN A 282 -16.31 24.12 -16.84
N MET A 283 -17.13 23.67 -15.89
CA MET A 283 -16.71 22.92 -14.73
C MET A 283 -17.43 21.56 -14.74
N ILE A 284 -16.68 20.50 -14.56
CA ILE A 284 -17.17 19.13 -14.55
C ILE A 284 -16.89 18.54 -13.16
N MET A 285 -17.90 17.97 -12.51
CA MET A 285 -17.74 17.25 -11.26
C MET A 285 -17.79 15.75 -11.52
N PHE A 286 -16.84 15.03 -10.95
CA PHE A 286 -16.79 13.57 -10.96
C PHE A 286 -16.99 13.02 -9.56
N THR A 287 -17.85 12.02 -9.43
CA THR A 287 -18.06 11.25 -8.22
C THR A 287 -18.52 9.85 -8.57
N HIS A 288 -18.32 8.89 -7.66
CA HIS A 288 -18.85 7.53 -7.86
C HIS A 288 -20.39 7.50 -7.73
N GLY A 289 -20.97 8.32 -6.85
CA GLY A 289 -22.42 8.45 -6.73
C GLY A 289 -23.09 7.50 -5.72
N ASP A 290 -22.30 6.70 -4.97
CA ASP A 290 -22.85 5.83 -3.92
C ASP A 290 -23.18 6.58 -2.62
N ASN A 291 -22.67 7.80 -2.46
CA ASN A 291 -22.87 8.66 -1.30
C ASN A 291 -23.73 9.90 -1.60
N GLU A 292 -23.96 10.23 -2.86
CA GLU A 292 -24.72 11.37 -3.31
C GLU A 292 -26.07 10.95 -3.91
N LYS A 293 -27.04 11.84 -3.80
CA LYS A 293 -28.30 11.72 -4.54
C LYS A 293 -28.28 12.67 -5.74
N ALA A 294 -28.64 12.17 -6.91
CA ALA A 294 -28.63 12.96 -8.13
C ALA A 294 -29.27 14.37 -8.02
N PRO A 295 -30.41 14.56 -7.30
CA PRO A 295 -30.99 15.91 -7.13
C PRO A 295 -30.15 16.86 -6.25
N GLU A 296 -29.23 16.33 -5.43
CA GLU A 296 -28.39 17.11 -4.51
C GLU A 296 -27.09 17.58 -5.20
N MET A 297 -26.67 16.93 -6.29
CA MET A 297 -25.40 17.20 -6.97
C MET A 297 -25.20 18.66 -7.40
N PRO A 298 -26.19 19.37 -7.97
CA PRO A 298 -26.01 20.77 -8.31
C PRO A 298 -25.73 21.68 -7.10
N LEU A 299 -26.35 21.37 -5.95
CA LEU A 299 -26.12 22.12 -4.72
C LEU A 299 -24.76 21.81 -4.13
N ILE A 300 -24.36 20.55 -4.13
CA ILE A 300 -23.01 20.13 -3.69
C ILE A 300 -21.96 20.87 -4.51
N MET A 301 -22.06 20.81 -5.84
CA MET A 301 -21.15 21.50 -6.74
C MET A 301 -21.07 23.00 -6.47
N ALA A 302 -22.22 23.66 -6.26
CA ALA A 302 -22.27 25.11 -6.00
C ALA A 302 -21.76 25.51 -4.61
N THR A 303 -21.64 24.57 -3.66
CA THR A 303 -21.17 24.85 -2.30
C THR A 303 -19.71 24.49 -2.08
N GLU A 304 -19.15 23.61 -2.89
CA GLU A 304 -17.76 23.18 -2.80
C GLU A 304 -16.82 23.98 -3.71
N GLN A 305 -17.37 24.66 -4.71
CA GLN A 305 -16.66 25.53 -5.69
C GLN A 305 -17.24 26.95 -5.68
#